data_d122b9c7fa461e945241695285218583
#
_entry.id   d122b9c7fa461e945241695285218583
#
_cell.length_a   1.000
_cell.length_b   1.000
_cell.length_c   1.000
_cell.angle_alpha   90.00
_cell.angle_beta   90.00
_cell.angle_gamma   90.00
#
_symmetry.space_group_name_H-M   'P 1'
#
loop_
_entity.id
_entity.type
_entity.pdbx_description
1 polymer ?
#
loop_
_entity_poly.entity_id
_entity_poly.type
_entity_poly.pdbx_seq_one_letter_code
_entity_poly.pdbx_strand_id
1 'polypeptide(L)'
;MSQAKVREISKALFATAQFNDIQIAKDGNALIISLLERPSISSIELEGNKALKSEDLLKGLEGAGIAEGQVYKRSTLNGMKSELVRQYSSQGRYGASVNVETEDRPRNTLALKIIIDEGKSAKIKKVNIIGNNLFTDEELMTGFELQEGKWYTFLSNKDKYSKEKLE
;
A
#
# COMPACT_ATOMS: atom_id res chain seq x y z
N MET A 1 -24.88 32.14 20.46
CA MET A 1 -24.71 30.94 19.62
C MET A 1 -24.65 29.72 20.49
N SER A 2 -25.42 28.66 20.22
CA SER A 2 -25.50 27.48 21.10
C SER A 2 -24.28 26.56 20.85
N GLN A 3 -23.80 25.86 21.90
CA GLN A 3 -22.72 24.86 21.79
C GLN A 3 -23.03 23.76 20.76
N ALA A 4 -24.32 23.43 20.57
CA ALA A 4 -24.76 22.47 19.57
C ALA A 4 -24.41 22.91 18.15
N LYS A 5 -24.58 24.21 17.83
CA LYS A 5 -24.26 24.76 16.50
C LYS A 5 -22.74 24.79 16.20
N VAL A 6 -21.92 25.03 17.24
CA VAL A 6 -20.45 24.94 17.11
C VAL A 6 -19.99 23.51 16.80
N ARG A 7 -20.60 22.51 17.48
CA ARG A 7 -20.31 21.07 17.19
C ARG A 7 -20.73 20.67 15.80
N GLU A 8 -21.85 21.16 15.31
CA GLU A 8 -22.34 20.87 13.96
C GLU A 8 -21.38 21.43 12.90
N ILE A 9 -20.94 22.68 13.04
CA ILE A 9 -19.94 23.31 12.17
C ILE A 9 -18.64 22.52 12.19
N SER A 10 -18.11 22.16 13.39
CA SER A 10 -16.89 21.36 13.49
C SER A 10 -17.02 20.03 12.76
N LYS A 11 -18.14 19.30 12.96
CA LYS A 11 -18.37 18.02 12.29
C LYS A 11 -18.44 18.17 10.78
N ALA A 12 -19.12 19.20 10.28
CA ALA A 12 -19.23 19.46 8.85
C ALA A 12 -17.85 19.74 8.22
N LEU A 13 -17.03 20.56 8.87
CA LEU A 13 -15.67 20.87 8.42
C LEU A 13 -14.76 19.62 8.46
N PHE A 14 -14.79 18.84 9.54
CA PHE A 14 -14.02 17.59 9.61
C PHE A 14 -14.46 16.56 8.56
N ALA A 15 -15.74 16.50 8.23
CA ALA A 15 -16.28 15.58 7.23
C ALA A 15 -15.75 15.86 5.82
N THR A 16 -15.30 17.08 5.53
CA THR A 16 -14.65 17.41 4.25
C THR A 16 -13.29 16.72 4.07
N ALA A 17 -12.67 16.31 5.19
CA ALA A 17 -11.32 15.71 5.26
C ALA A 17 -10.20 16.60 4.67
N GLN A 18 -10.45 17.90 4.47
CA GLN A 18 -9.51 18.87 3.90
C GLN A 18 -8.60 19.53 4.95
N PHE A 19 -8.95 19.41 6.24
CA PHE A 19 -8.26 20.11 7.31
C PHE A 19 -7.51 19.15 8.23
N ASN A 20 -6.31 19.53 8.65
CA ASN A 20 -5.52 18.85 9.67
C ASN A 20 -6.00 19.23 11.07
N ASP A 21 -6.34 20.52 11.23
CA ASP A 21 -6.80 21.06 12.51
C ASP A 21 -7.90 22.11 12.27
N ILE A 22 -8.85 22.16 13.20
CA ILE A 22 -9.99 23.08 13.20
C ILE A 22 -10.14 23.60 14.61
N GLN A 23 -9.84 24.90 14.82
CA GLN A 23 -10.01 25.56 16.08
C GLN A 23 -11.17 26.56 15.98
N ILE A 24 -12.09 26.50 16.94
CA ILE A 24 -13.21 27.40 17.00
C ILE A 24 -13.16 28.14 18.35
N ALA A 25 -13.02 29.45 18.29
CA ALA A 25 -12.99 30.34 19.43
C ALA A 25 -14.15 31.34 19.35
N LYS A 26 -14.58 31.86 20.50
CA LYS A 26 -15.54 32.93 20.59
C LYS A 26 -14.83 34.18 21.13
N ASP A 27 -14.96 35.28 20.40
CA ASP A 27 -14.48 36.59 20.84
C ASP A 27 -15.67 37.57 20.83
N GLY A 28 -16.14 37.92 22.03
CA GLY A 28 -17.33 38.78 22.19
C GLY A 28 -18.54 38.20 21.45
N ASN A 29 -18.99 38.86 20.37
CA ASN A 29 -20.10 38.43 19.51
C ASN A 29 -19.66 37.80 18.20
N ALA A 30 -18.35 37.65 17.98
CA ALA A 30 -17.75 37.01 16.81
C ALA A 30 -17.39 35.54 17.09
N LEU A 31 -17.48 34.71 16.06
CA LEU A 31 -16.96 33.34 16.04
C LEU A 31 -15.72 33.34 15.16
N ILE A 32 -14.59 32.96 15.75
CA ILE A 32 -13.31 32.82 15.04
C ILE A 32 -13.11 31.33 14.73
N ILE A 33 -12.94 31.00 13.43
CA ILE A 33 -12.66 29.66 12.98
C ILE A 33 -11.27 29.69 12.36
N SER A 34 -10.30 29.03 13.00
CA SER A 34 -8.95 28.86 12.49
C SER A 34 -8.83 27.47 11.86
N LEU A 35 -8.42 27.42 10.61
CA LEU A 35 -8.34 26.19 9.83
C LEU A 35 -6.88 25.96 9.42
N LEU A 36 -6.38 24.74 9.65
CA LEU A 36 -5.12 24.29 9.10
C LEU A 36 -5.41 23.28 7.98
N GLU A 37 -5.20 23.69 6.75
CA GLU A 37 -5.45 22.86 5.58
C GLU A 37 -4.42 21.72 5.48
N ARG A 38 -4.87 20.57 5.00
CA ARG A 38 -3.96 19.47 4.63
C ARG A 38 -3.22 19.83 3.34
N PRO A 39 -1.94 19.50 3.23
CA PRO A 39 -1.23 19.68 1.97
C PRO A 39 -1.82 18.80 0.87
N SER A 40 -1.69 19.25 -0.37
CA SER A 40 -1.97 18.43 -1.55
C SER A 40 -0.69 17.78 -2.07
N ILE A 41 -0.83 16.66 -2.77
CA ILE A 41 0.29 15.94 -3.36
C ILE A 41 0.71 16.65 -4.65
N SER A 42 1.96 17.11 -4.74
CA SER A 42 2.51 17.78 -5.92
C SER A 42 3.16 16.81 -6.91
N SER A 43 3.72 15.71 -6.41
CA SER A 43 4.35 14.68 -7.22
C SER A 43 4.47 13.37 -6.45
N ILE A 44 4.52 12.26 -7.20
CA ILE A 44 4.72 10.92 -6.65
C ILE A 44 5.88 10.27 -7.39
N GLU A 45 6.92 9.89 -6.65
CA GLU A 45 8.07 9.15 -7.15
C GLU A 45 8.07 7.74 -6.58
N LEU A 46 8.29 6.73 -7.44
CA LEU A 46 8.42 5.33 -7.09
C LEU A 46 9.86 4.88 -7.30
N GLU A 47 10.45 4.23 -6.30
CA GLU A 47 11.80 3.70 -6.36
C GLU A 47 11.84 2.25 -5.87
N GLY A 48 12.62 1.40 -6.56
CA GLY A 48 12.88 0.02 -6.13
C GLY A 48 11.90 -1.04 -6.63
N ASN A 49 10.81 -0.67 -7.28
CA ASN A 49 9.78 -1.58 -7.82
C ASN A 49 10.23 -2.25 -9.13
N LYS A 50 10.92 -3.36 -9.04
CA LYS A 50 11.40 -4.13 -10.20
C LYS A 50 10.43 -5.22 -10.67
N ALA A 51 9.70 -5.83 -9.74
CA ALA A 51 8.74 -6.90 -10.03
C ALA A 51 7.39 -6.39 -10.51
N LEU A 52 6.97 -5.21 -10.05
CA LEU A 52 5.74 -4.56 -10.44
C LEU A 52 6.04 -3.32 -11.29
N LYS A 53 5.27 -3.12 -12.35
CA LYS A 53 5.42 -1.93 -13.20
C LYS A 53 4.97 -0.68 -12.47
N SER A 54 5.72 0.40 -12.63
CA SER A 54 5.39 1.70 -12.02
C SER A 54 4.01 2.21 -12.43
N GLU A 55 3.60 1.96 -13.69
CA GLU A 55 2.28 2.36 -14.19
C GLU A 55 1.14 1.67 -13.44
N ASP A 56 1.27 0.38 -13.16
CA ASP A 56 0.24 -0.40 -12.45
C ASP A 56 0.17 0.04 -10.97
N LEU A 57 1.32 0.30 -10.37
CA LEU A 57 1.40 0.84 -9.01
C LEU A 57 0.77 2.23 -8.91
N LEU A 58 1.07 3.14 -9.85
CA LEU A 58 0.48 4.49 -9.87
C LEU A 58 -1.03 4.44 -10.05
N LYS A 59 -1.57 3.58 -10.91
CA LYS A 59 -3.02 3.36 -11.05
C LYS A 59 -3.65 2.84 -9.75
N GLY A 60 -2.98 1.92 -9.07
CA GLY A 60 -3.43 1.42 -7.77
C GLY A 60 -3.45 2.52 -6.70
N LEU A 61 -2.43 3.38 -6.68
CA LEU A 61 -2.35 4.54 -5.80
C LEU A 61 -3.49 5.53 -6.08
N GLU A 62 -3.73 5.85 -7.34
CA GLU A 62 -4.82 6.73 -7.78
C GLU A 62 -6.19 6.19 -7.35
N GLY A 63 -6.42 4.88 -7.56
CA GLY A 63 -7.63 4.19 -7.08
C GLY A 63 -7.82 4.25 -5.57
N ALA A 64 -6.73 4.33 -4.80
CA ALA A 64 -6.75 4.52 -3.35
C ALA A 64 -6.88 6.01 -2.93
N GLY A 65 -6.97 6.95 -3.86
CA GLY A 65 -7.05 8.39 -3.61
C GLY A 65 -5.69 9.04 -3.31
N ILE A 66 -4.59 8.44 -3.79
CA ILE A 66 -3.22 8.98 -3.72
C ILE A 66 -2.80 9.31 -5.15
N ALA A 67 -2.99 10.55 -5.55
CA ALA A 67 -2.63 11.07 -6.86
C ALA A 67 -2.19 12.53 -6.76
N GLU A 68 -1.52 13.03 -7.78
CA GLU A 68 -1.17 14.44 -7.87
C GLU A 68 -2.43 15.32 -7.83
N GLY A 69 -2.38 16.39 -7.07
CA GLY A 69 -3.51 17.29 -6.82
C GLY A 69 -4.47 16.81 -5.73
N GLN A 70 -4.39 15.57 -5.27
CA GLN A 70 -5.23 15.06 -4.18
C GLN A 70 -4.71 15.49 -2.81
N VAL A 71 -5.63 15.60 -1.85
CA VAL A 71 -5.31 15.95 -0.46
C VAL A 71 -4.56 14.79 0.19
N TYR A 72 -3.39 15.08 0.76
CA TYR A 72 -2.61 14.09 1.49
C TYR A 72 -3.30 13.65 2.77
N LYS A 73 -3.53 12.34 2.91
CA LYS A 73 -4.10 11.71 4.11
C LYS A 73 -3.17 10.60 4.59
N ARG A 74 -2.59 10.80 5.77
CA ARG A 74 -1.66 9.82 6.37
C ARG A 74 -2.29 8.44 6.58
N SER A 75 -3.58 8.39 6.90
CA SER A 75 -4.31 7.12 7.05
C SER A 75 -4.40 6.33 5.75
N THR A 76 -4.74 7.02 4.64
CA THR A 76 -4.79 6.41 3.30
C THR A 76 -3.42 5.88 2.88
N LEU A 77 -2.36 6.68 3.13
CA LEU A 77 -0.99 6.26 2.85
C LEU A 77 -0.57 5.01 3.63
N ASN A 78 -0.90 4.93 4.92
CA ASN A 78 -0.59 3.75 5.73
C ASN A 78 -1.36 2.50 5.26
N GLY A 79 -2.62 2.66 4.87
CA GLY A 79 -3.41 1.57 4.27
C GLY A 79 -2.78 1.07 2.98
N MET A 80 -2.38 1.97 2.10
CA MET A 80 -1.69 1.66 0.85
C MET A 80 -0.36 0.94 1.07
N LYS A 81 0.47 1.38 2.04
CA LYS A 81 1.72 0.68 2.39
C LYS A 81 1.48 -0.78 2.73
N SER A 82 0.48 -1.04 3.57
CA SER A 82 0.12 -2.41 3.97
C SER A 82 -0.37 -3.24 2.78
N GLU A 83 -1.14 -2.64 1.89
CA GLU A 83 -1.64 -3.29 0.69
C GLU A 83 -0.51 -3.64 -0.29
N LEU A 84 0.44 -2.73 -0.52
CA LEU A 84 1.62 -3.01 -1.34
C LEU A 84 2.46 -4.15 -0.77
N VAL A 85 2.73 -4.15 0.54
CA VAL A 85 3.46 -5.25 1.19
C VAL A 85 2.71 -6.57 1.01
N ARG A 86 1.38 -6.58 1.14
CA ARG A 86 0.55 -7.76 0.91
C ARG A 86 0.65 -8.24 -0.54
N GLN A 87 0.61 -7.33 -1.50
CA GLN A 87 0.72 -7.64 -2.93
C GLN A 87 2.10 -8.23 -3.30
N TYR A 88 3.18 -7.72 -2.71
CA TYR A 88 4.51 -8.34 -2.86
C TYR A 88 4.59 -9.71 -2.19
N SER A 89 3.95 -9.87 -1.04
CA SER A 89 3.92 -11.16 -0.32
C SER A 89 3.17 -12.23 -1.11
N SER A 90 2.07 -11.89 -1.79
CA SER A 90 1.32 -12.82 -2.67
C SER A 90 2.16 -13.31 -3.86
N GLN A 91 3.18 -12.54 -4.25
CA GLN A 91 4.17 -12.93 -5.26
C GLN A 91 5.39 -13.66 -4.69
N GLY A 92 5.30 -14.14 -3.44
CA GLY A 92 6.39 -14.84 -2.76
C GLY A 92 7.52 -13.94 -2.25
N ARG A 93 7.30 -12.63 -2.14
CA ARG A 93 8.29 -11.66 -1.64
C ARG A 93 7.98 -11.26 -0.20
N TYR A 94 8.11 -12.22 0.73
CA TYR A 94 7.73 -12.03 2.15
C TYR A 94 8.60 -11.04 2.92
N GLY A 95 9.77 -10.70 2.40
CA GLY A 95 10.66 -9.68 2.99
C GLY A 95 10.45 -8.29 2.41
N ALA A 96 9.39 -8.07 1.64
CA ALA A 96 9.14 -6.77 1.05
C ALA A 96 8.80 -5.72 2.12
N SER A 97 9.34 -4.53 1.94
CA SER A 97 9.04 -3.37 2.78
C SER A 97 8.79 -2.13 1.93
N VAL A 98 7.90 -1.27 2.40
CA VAL A 98 7.56 -0.01 1.74
C VAL A 98 7.79 1.13 2.72
N ASN A 99 8.70 2.02 2.38
CA ASN A 99 8.93 3.27 3.08
C ASN A 99 8.38 4.45 2.27
N VAL A 100 7.90 5.49 2.95
CA VAL A 100 7.42 6.70 2.29
C VAL A 100 8.05 7.89 2.97
N GLU A 101 8.70 8.70 2.16
CA GLU A 101 9.26 9.98 2.53
C GLU A 101 8.38 11.09 1.96
N THR A 102 8.22 12.15 2.72
CA THR A 102 7.45 13.34 2.32
C THR A 102 8.37 14.55 2.36
N GLU A 103 8.33 15.35 1.32
CA GLU A 103 9.06 16.61 1.25
C GLU A 103 8.07 17.76 1.06
N ASP A 104 8.08 18.70 2.00
CA ASP A 104 7.22 19.88 1.92
C ASP A 104 7.64 20.78 0.76
N ARG A 105 6.65 21.26 0.03
CA ARG A 105 6.80 22.13 -1.13
C ARG A 105 6.00 23.44 -0.94
N PRO A 106 6.30 24.50 -1.68
CA PRO A 106 5.54 25.74 -1.63
C PRO A 106 4.04 25.56 -1.87
N ARG A 107 3.21 26.51 -1.44
CA ARG A 107 1.76 26.55 -1.63
C ARG A 107 1.01 25.39 -0.97
N ASN A 108 1.43 25.00 0.23
CA ASN A 108 0.83 23.91 0.98
C ASN A 108 0.71 22.62 0.16
N THR A 109 1.81 22.23 -0.51
CA THR A 109 1.92 20.98 -1.24
C THR A 109 3.07 20.14 -0.69
N LEU A 110 3.09 18.84 -1.02
CA LEU A 110 4.18 17.95 -0.69
C LEU A 110 4.48 16.99 -1.83
N ALA A 111 5.75 16.61 -1.96
CA ALA A 111 6.17 15.52 -2.82
C ALA A 111 6.20 14.22 -2.00
N LEU A 112 5.72 13.12 -2.60
CA LEU A 112 5.79 11.77 -2.04
C LEU A 112 6.88 10.98 -2.75
N LYS A 113 7.81 10.40 -1.98
CA LYS A 113 8.75 9.42 -2.48
C LYS A 113 8.45 8.07 -1.82
N ILE A 114 8.04 7.09 -2.62
CA ILE A 114 7.69 5.75 -2.17
C ILE A 114 8.84 4.82 -2.54
N ILE A 115 9.56 4.36 -1.53
CA ILE A 115 10.73 3.51 -1.65
C ILE A 115 10.32 2.08 -1.32
N ILE A 116 10.48 1.18 -2.28
CA ILE A 116 10.09 -0.22 -2.19
C ILE A 116 11.35 -1.07 -2.13
N ASP A 117 11.54 -1.78 -1.04
CA ASP A 117 12.48 -2.89 -0.99
C ASP A 117 11.68 -4.18 -1.18
N GLU A 118 11.82 -4.79 -2.33
CA GLU A 118 11.08 -6.01 -2.67
C GLU A 118 11.57 -7.26 -1.94
N GLY A 119 12.72 -7.18 -1.27
CA GLY A 119 13.33 -8.31 -0.63
C GLY A 119 13.73 -9.44 -1.60
N LYS A 120 13.93 -10.62 -1.05
CA LYS A 120 14.23 -11.82 -1.85
C LYS A 120 12.93 -12.60 -2.13
N SER A 121 12.80 -13.12 -3.35
CA SER A 121 11.72 -14.07 -3.67
C SER A 121 12.00 -15.40 -2.96
N ALA A 122 10.98 -15.91 -2.25
CA ALA A 122 11.03 -17.25 -1.68
C ALA A 122 10.95 -18.29 -2.79
N LYS A 123 11.86 -19.28 -2.76
CA LYS A 123 11.90 -20.39 -3.71
C LYS A 123 11.71 -21.70 -2.96
N ILE A 124 10.95 -22.61 -3.54
CA ILE A 124 10.81 -23.96 -3.04
C ILE A 124 12.12 -24.70 -3.34
N LYS A 125 12.82 -25.14 -2.29
CA LYS A 125 14.06 -25.91 -2.43
C LYS A 125 13.79 -27.40 -2.52
N LYS A 126 12.77 -27.90 -1.84
CA LYS A 126 12.41 -29.31 -1.78
C LYS A 126 10.94 -29.49 -1.44
N VAL A 127 10.30 -30.42 -2.12
CA VAL A 127 8.95 -30.91 -1.81
C VAL A 127 9.09 -32.34 -1.34
N ASN A 128 8.56 -32.67 -0.16
CA ASN A 128 8.46 -34.05 0.34
C ASN A 128 6.99 -34.42 0.41
N ILE A 129 6.63 -35.53 -0.20
CA ILE A 129 5.27 -36.10 -0.10
C ILE A 129 5.35 -37.26 0.90
N ILE A 130 4.42 -37.31 1.86
CA ILE A 130 4.38 -38.33 2.92
C ILE A 130 3.02 -38.95 2.95
N GLY A 131 2.95 -40.31 2.98
CA GLY A 131 1.69 -41.06 3.09
C GLY A 131 1.10 -41.53 1.75
N ASN A 132 1.80 -41.32 0.65
CA ASN A 132 1.43 -41.80 -0.67
C ASN A 132 1.79 -43.30 -0.82
N ASN A 133 0.79 -44.17 -0.82
CA ASN A 133 0.99 -45.61 -0.98
C ASN A 133 0.62 -46.13 -2.37
N LEU A 134 -0.23 -45.39 -3.11
CA LEU A 134 -0.76 -45.83 -4.41
C LEU A 134 -0.14 -45.08 -5.60
N PHE A 135 0.38 -43.87 -5.38
CA PHE A 135 0.96 -43.03 -6.41
C PHE A 135 2.40 -42.69 -6.05
N THR A 136 3.25 -42.59 -7.06
CA THR A 136 4.65 -42.14 -6.87
C THR A 136 4.69 -40.62 -6.62
N ASP A 137 5.73 -40.15 -5.96
CA ASP A 137 5.97 -38.70 -5.75
C ASP A 137 5.96 -37.94 -7.09
N GLU A 138 6.54 -38.53 -8.15
CA GLU A 138 6.60 -37.94 -9.48
C GLU A 138 5.22 -37.78 -10.11
N GLU A 139 4.33 -38.78 -9.99
CA GLU A 139 2.97 -38.70 -10.49
C GLU A 139 2.17 -37.63 -9.75
N LEU A 140 2.29 -37.55 -8.44
CA LEU A 140 1.63 -36.53 -7.63
C LEU A 140 2.15 -35.12 -7.94
N MET A 141 3.47 -34.97 -8.11
CA MET A 141 4.07 -33.68 -8.43
C MET A 141 3.69 -33.13 -9.80
N THR A 142 3.27 -33.97 -10.75
CA THR A 142 2.80 -33.46 -12.06
C THR A 142 1.50 -32.65 -11.96
N GLY A 143 0.69 -32.89 -10.94
CA GLY A 143 -0.55 -32.16 -10.67
C GLY A 143 -0.36 -30.85 -9.89
N PHE A 144 0.82 -30.60 -9.31
CA PHE A 144 1.05 -29.40 -8.53
C PHE A 144 1.47 -28.21 -9.42
N GLU A 145 0.90 -27.05 -9.15
CA GLU A 145 1.35 -25.79 -9.75
C GLU A 145 2.71 -25.33 -9.22
N LEU A 146 3.04 -25.77 -7.98
CA LEU A 146 4.30 -25.48 -7.31
C LEU A 146 5.29 -26.62 -7.58
N GLN A 147 6.48 -26.28 -8.03
CA GLN A 147 7.56 -27.23 -8.32
C GLN A 147 8.87 -26.79 -7.65
N GLU A 148 9.75 -27.76 -7.43
CA GLU A 148 11.10 -27.46 -6.97
C GLU A 148 11.85 -26.59 -7.99
N GLY A 149 12.68 -25.66 -7.50
CA GLY A 149 13.49 -24.78 -8.34
C GLY A 149 14.60 -25.55 -9.05
N LYS A 150 14.31 -26.10 -10.24
CA LYS A 150 15.30 -26.72 -11.13
C LYS A 150 15.82 -25.66 -12.12
N TRP A 151 17.03 -25.92 -12.70
CA TRP A 151 17.68 -24.96 -13.59
C TRP A 151 16.82 -24.51 -14.80
N TYR A 152 15.87 -25.34 -15.25
CA TYR A 152 14.98 -25.04 -16.37
C TYR A 152 13.65 -24.36 -15.93
N THR A 153 13.33 -24.30 -14.63
CA THR A 153 12.10 -23.68 -14.14
C THR A 153 12.20 -22.16 -14.03
N PHE A 154 13.40 -21.59 -14.20
CA PHE A 154 13.62 -20.15 -14.10
C PHE A 154 12.77 -19.33 -15.10
N LEU A 155 12.38 -19.94 -16.23
CA LEU A 155 11.51 -19.31 -17.23
C LEU A 155 10.01 -19.39 -16.88
N SER A 156 9.60 -20.32 -16.02
CA SER A 156 8.17 -20.60 -15.74
C SER A 156 7.65 -20.01 -14.44
N ASN A 157 8.51 -19.46 -13.59
CA ASN A 157 8.16 -18.96 -12.24
C ASN A 157 7.46 -19.99 -11.33
N LYS A 158 7.45 -21.28 -11.69
CA LYS A 158 6.79 -22.35 -10.93
C LYS A 158 7.50 -22.70 -9.62
N ASP A 159 8.76 -22.30 -9.50
CA ASP A 159 9.59 -22.48 -8.30
C ASP A 159 9.37 -21.38 -7.24
N LYS A 160 8.62 -20.33 -7.56
CA LYS A 160 8.35 -19.26 -6.63
C LYS A 160 7.22 -19.63 -5.69
N TYR A 161 7.53 -19.65 -4.40
CA TYR A 161 6.54 -19.91 -3.36
C TYR A 161 5.56 -18.76 -3.26
N SER A 162 4.26 -19.07 -3.31
CA SER A 162 3.17 -18.17 -2.96
C SER A 162 2.14 -18.94 -2.16
N LYS A 163 1.66 -18.36 -1.06
CA LYS A 163 0.65 -18.99 -0.19
C LYS A 163 -0.67 -19.22 -0.96
N GLU A 164 -1.00 -18.34 -1.88
CA GLU A 164 -2.23 -18.43 -2.71
C GLU A 164 -2.23 -19.61 -3.69
N LYS A 165 -1.06 -20.19 -3.99
CA LYS A 165 -0.93 -21.38 -4.86
C LYS A 165 -1.07 -22.70 -4.10
N LEU A 166 -1.23 -22.65 -2.76
CA LEU A 166 -1.38 -23.83 -1.91
C LEU A 166 -2.84 -24.08 -1.50
N GLU A 167 -3.73 -23.12 -1.70
CA GLU A 167 -5.17 -23.22 -1.49
C GLU A 167 -5.88 -23.59 -2.79
#